data_9c96df5694c06651dd47413f74f1a4f8
#
_entry.id   9c96df5694c06651dd47413f74f1a4f8
#
_cell.length_a   1.000
_cell.length_b   1.000
_cell.length_c   1.000
_cell.angle_alpha   90.00
_cell.angle_beta   90.00
_cell.angle_gamma   90.00
#
_symmetry.space_group_name_H-M   'P 1'
#
loop_
_entity.id
_entity.type
_entity.pdbx_description
1 polymer ?
#
loop_
_entity_poly.entity_id
_entity_poly.type
_entity_poly.pdbx_seq_one_letter_code
_entity_poly.pdbx_strand_id
1 'polypeptide(L)'
;TLINAIGDAKNTAKQVDNFLMKRDLTNFEYKVEHGVQTSRSLKFNYIPVTDMRLRDLPKRTFKNEVEIGYNKIESKKESSRCYLCHYQYEINDDLCVLCDECLLVRPVNECIKEVSSKSISDDGRVSIKRIEPGKSHGIYHGLLYIDPKVCVRCGECKKACPTGAIKLTKVTKVNASA
;
A
#
# COMPACT_ATOMS: atom_id res chain seq x y z
N THR A 1 0.38 -1.87 -19.89
CA THR A 1 0.61 -3.21 -19.29
C THR A 1 -0.70 -4.00 -19.23
N LEU A 2 -0.64 -5.34 -19.12
CA LEU A 2 -1.83 -6.19 -18.97
C LEU A 2 -2.70 -5.76 -17.78
N ILE A 3 -2.08 -5.37 -16.68
CA ILE A 3 -2.78 -4.90 -15.48
C ILE A 3 -3.58 -3.62 -15.75
N ASN A 4 -3.02 -2.69 -16.53
CA ASN A 4 -3.73 -1.47 -16.93
C ASN A 4 -4.94 -1.82 -17.81
N ALA A 5 -4.77 -2.70 -18.79
CA ALA A 5 -5.85 -3.14 -19.66
C ALA A 5 -7.01 -3.80 -18.87
N ILE A 6 -6.69 -4.63 -17.88
CA ILE A 6 -7.69 -5.22 -16.97
C ILE A 6 -8.40 -4.15 -16.14
N GLY A 7 -7.65 -3.15 -15.65
CA GLY A 7 -8.19 -2.01 -14.91
C GLY A 7 -9.17 -1.20 -15.76
N ASP A 8 -8.78 -0.85 -16.97
CA ASP A 8 -9.61 -0.10 -17.93
C ASP A 8 -10.85 -0.89 -18.34
N ALA A 9 -10.72 -2.18 -18.61
CA ALA A 9 -11.85 -3.05 -18.92
C ALA A 9 -12.88 -3.11 -17.79
N LYS A 10 -12.43 -3.21 -16.54
CA LYS A 10 -13.32 -3.18 -15.35
C LYS A 10 -14.04 -1.84 -15.21
N ASN A 11 -13.35 -0.74 -15.44
CA ASN A 11 -13.96 0.59 -15.37
C ASN A 11 -15.00 0.79 -16.49
N THR A 12 -14.67 0.37 -17.71
CA THR A 12 -15.60 0.42 -18.85
C THR A 12 -16.84 -0.45 -18.58
N ALA A 13 -16.66 -1.67 -18.09
CA ALA A 13 -17.78 -2.56 -17.76
C ALA A 13 -18.72 -1.92 -16.72
N LYS A 14 -18.18 -1.25 -15.69
CA LYS A 14 -18.99 -0.53 -14.71
C LYS A 14 -19.76 0.65 -15.32
N GLN A 15 -19.12 1.39 -16.20
CA GLN A 15 -19.79 2.52 -16.87
C GLN A 15 -20.96 2.04 -17.75
N VAL A 16 -20.74 0.94 -18.48
CA VAL A 16 -21.81 0.33 -19.29
C VAL A 16 -22.94 -0.20 -18.41
N ASP A 17 -22.63 -0.88 -17.32
CA ASP A 17 -23.63 -1.38 -16.36
C ASP A 17 -24.42 -0.22 -15.73
N ASN A 18 -23.77 0.85 -15.31
CA ASN A 18 -24.42 2.05 -14.78
C ASN A 18 -25.38 2.66 -15.80
N PHE A 19 -24.94 2.75 -17.07
CA PHE A 19 -25.75 3.29 -18.14
C PHE A 19 -26.99 2.44 -18.42
N LEU A 20 -26.82 1.13 -18.52
CA LEU A 20 -27.92 0.20 -18.83
C LEU A 20 -28.91 0.06 -17.68
N MET A 21 -28.41 -0.02 -16.46
CA MET A 21 -29.24 -0.26 -15.26
C MET A 21 -29.71 1.05 -14.60
N LYS A 22 -29.34 2.20 -15.14
CA LYS A 22 -29.65 3.54 -14.59
C LYS A 22 -29.29 3.68 -13.10
N ARG A 23 -28.18 3.08 -12.69
CA ARG A 23 -27.66 3.13 -11.31
C ARG A 23 -26.22 3.66 -11.32
N ASP A 24 -25.83 4.33 -10.24
CA ASP A 24 -24.47 4.81 -10.07
C ASP A 24 -23.68 3.86 -9.16
N LEU A 25 -22.92 2.96 -9.78
CA LEU A 25 -21.99 2.06 -9.08
C LEU A 25 -20.60 2.71 -8.89
N THR A 26 -20.44 3.96 -9.29
CA THR A 26 -19.16 4.66 -9.14
C THR A 26 -19.02 5.31 -7.77
N ASN A 27 -20.13 5.50 -7.06
CA ASN A 27 -20.12 6.06 -5.71
C ASN A 27 -19.58 5.04 -4.70
N PHE A 28 -18.30 5.21 -4.36
CA PHE A 28 -17.65 4.44 -3.31
C PHE A 28 -17.28 5.38 -2.17
N GLU A 29 -17.60 4.96 -0.97
CA GLU A 29 -17.08 5.58 0.24
C GLU A 29 -15.84 4.81 0.70
N TYR A 30 -14.86 5.53 1.19
CA TYR A 30 -13.70 4.95 1.84
C TYR A 30 -13.86 5.10 3.35
N LYS A 31 -14.00 3.96 4.03
CA LYS A 31 -13.93 3.95 5.49
C LYS A 31 -12.47 3.90 5.91
N VAL A 32 -12.06 4.89 6.70
CA VAL A 32 -10.70 5.01 7.23
C VAL A 32 -10.74 4.71 8.72
N GLU A 33 -10.01 3.70 9.17
CA GLU A 33 -9.88 3.31 10.56
C GLU A 33 -8.44 3.57 11.01
N HIS A 34 -8.25 4.50 11.94
CA HIS A 34 -6.93 4.88 12.47
C HIS A 34 -6.53 4.03 13.68
N GLY A 35 -5.22 3.85 13.85
CA GLY A 35 -4.68 3.16 15.03
C GLY A 35 -4.94 1.67 15.09
N VAL A 36 -5.29 1.05 13.97
CA VAL A 36 -5.56 -0.40 13.89
C VAL A 36 -4.31 -1.23 14.20
N GLN A 37 -4.54 -2.43 14.70
CA GLN A 37 -3.50 -3.42 14.91
C GLN A 37 -3.68 -4.57 13.90
N THR A 38 -2.58 -5.17 13.50
CA THR A 38 -2.60 -6.36 12.65
C THR A 38 -1.99 -7.53 13.41
N SER A 39 -2.53 -8.72 13.21
CA SER A 39 -1.96 -9.97 13.73
C SER A 39 -0.71 -10.43 12.96
N ARG A 40 -0.31 -9.66 11.96
CA ARG A 40 0.81 -10.02 11.09
C ARG A 40 2.14 -9.93 11.82
N SER A 41 2.98 -10.94 11.66
CA SER A 41 4.37 -10.88 12.07
C SER A 41 5.13 -9.84 11.23
N LEU A 42 5.92 -8.98 11.87
CA LEU A 42 6.80 -8.03 11.19
C LEU A 42 7.98 -8.71 10.46
N LYS A 43 8.16 -10.01 10.65
CA LYS A 43 9.22 -10.80 10.00
C LYS A 43 8.85 -11.28 8.59
N PHE A 44 7.81 -10.74 7.98
CA PHE A 44 7.37 -11.19 6.64
C PHE A 44 8.44 -11.04 5.55
N ASN A 45 9.35 -10.07 5.69
CA ASN A 45 10.42 -9.84 4.73
C ASN A 45 11.41 -11.01 4.65
N TYR A 46 11.44 -11.86 5.70
CA TYR A 46 12.29 -13.06 5.77
C TYR A 46 11.59 -14.31 5.27
N ILE A 47 10.32 -14.22 4.88
CA ILE A 47 9.61 -15.34 4.26
C ILE A 47 10.00 -15.39 2.79
N PRO A 48 10.75 -16.41 2.35
CA PRO A 48 11.16 -16.51 0.95
C PRO A 48 9.95 -16.74 0.05
N VAL A 49 10.09 -16.37 -1.21
CA VAL A 49 9.12 -16.70 -2.25
C VAL A 49 8.99 -18.21 -2.33
N THR A 50 7.77 -18.71 -2.45
CA THR A 50 7.53 -20.11 -2.72
C THR A 50 7.47 -20.29 -4.23
N ASP A 51 8.42 -21.05 -4.78
CA ASP A 51 8.46 -21.31 -6.22
C ASP A 51 7.22 -22.10 -6.63
N MET A 52 6.59 -21.63 -7.72
CA MET A 52 5.45 -22.32 -8.28
C MET A 52 5.91 -23.60 -8.97
N ARG A 53 5.22 -24.69 -8.69
CA ARG A 53 5.54 -25.99 -9.30
C ARG A 53 5.21 -25.97 -10.80
N LEU A 54 6.14 -26.49 -11.56
CA LEU A 54 5.99 -26.62 -13.01
C LEU A 54 5.68 -28.09 -13.36
N ARG A 55 4.90 -28.27 -14.41
CA ARG A 55 4.67 -29.58 -14.99
C ARG A 55 5.96 -30.10 -15.62
N ASP A 56 6.25 -31.38 -15.42
CA ASP A 56 7.41 -32.06 -16.02
C ASP A 56 7.44 -31.88 -17.52
N LEU A 57 8.60 -31.66 -18.10
CA LEU A 57 8.79 -31.41 -19.54
C LEU A 57 8.04 -32.43 -20.44
N PRO A 58 8.14 -33.76 -20.21
CA PRO A 58 7.48 -34.74 -21.06
C PRO A 58 5.95 -34.68 -21.02
N LYS A 59 5.38 -34.07 -19.96
CA LYS A 59 3.92 -33.96 -19.75
C LYS A 59 3.35 -32.60 -20.23
N ARG A 60 4.18 -31.73 -20.80
CA ARG A 60 3.73 -30.43 -21.30
C ARG A 60 3.13 -30.60 -22.69
N THR A 61 1.94 -30.07 -22.86
CA THR A 61 1.23 -30.03 -24.14
C THR A 61 0.63 -28.64 -24.35
N PHE A 62 0.27 -28.31 -25.57
CA PHE A 62 -0.39 -27.02 -25.88
C PHE A 62 -1.75 -26.83 -25.17
N LYS A 63 -2.34 -27.92 -24.64
CA LYS A 63 -3.64 -27.90 -23.96
C LYS A 63 -3.52 -27.79 -22.45
N ASN A 64 -2.35 -28.01 -21.89
CA ASN A 64 -2.14 -28.06 -20.45
C ASN A 64 -1.34 -26.86 -19.96
N GLU A 65 -1.76 -26.25 -18.85
CA GLU A 65 -0.96 -25.24 -18.18
C GLU A 65 0.38 -25.84 -17.70
N VAL A 66 1.44 -25.08 -17.90
CA VAL A 66 2.79 -25.45 -17.46
C VAL A 66 2.93 -25.25 -15.97
N GLU A 67 2.36 -24.17 -15.45
CA GLU A 67 2.33 -23.86 -14.02
C GLU A 67 1.18 -24.62 -13.35
N ILE A 68 1.50 -25.45 -12.33
CA ILE A 68 0.51 -26.31 -11.67
C ILE A 68 -0.18 -25.59 -10.52
N GLY A 69 0.35 -24.42 -10.12
CA GLY A 69 -0.12 -23.69 -8.95
C GLY A 69 0.44 -24.24 -7.63
N TYR A 70 -0.07 -23.69 -6.53
CA TYR A 70 0.32 -24.06 -5.18
C TYR A 70 -0.62 -25.10 -4.58
N ASN A 71 -0.07 -26.00 -3.79
CA ASN A 71 -0.89 -26.83 -2.90
C ASN A 71 -1.35 -26.00 -1.69
N LYS A 72 -2.19 -26.57 -0.83
CA LYS A 72 -2.76 -25.90 0.34
C LYS A 72 -1.70 -25.35 1.31
N ILE A 73 -0.59 -26.08 1.49
CA ILE A 73 0.50 -25.68 2.39
C ILE A 73 1.31 -24.55 1.77
N GLU A 74 1.66 -24.66 0.50
CA GLU A 74 2.37 -23.65 -0.27
C GLU A 74 1.57 -22.35 -0.36
N SER A 75 0.27 -22.46 -0.67
CA SER A 75 -0.63 -21.29 -0.72
C SER A 75 -0.70 -20.57 0.63
N LYS A 76 -0.77 -21.33 1.74
CA LYS A 76 -0.77 -20.73 3.08
C LYS A 76 0.54 -20.02 3.39
N LYS A 77 1.68 -20.60 2.99
CA LYS A 77 3.01 -20.02 3.16
C LYS A 77 3.13 -18.72 2.32
N GLU A 78 2.73 -18.76 1.05
CA GLU A 78 2.82 -17.61 0.17
C GLU A 78 1.85 -16.49 0.59
N SER A 79 0.64 -16.82 1.04
CA SER A 79 -0.31 -15.81 1.55
C SER A 79 0.17 -15.12 2.83
N SER A 80 1.06 -15.74 3.61
CA SER A 80 1.66 -15.11 4.79
C SER A 80 2.60 -13.96 4.44
N ARG A 81 3.03 -13.83 3.18
CA ARG A 81 3.83 -12.74 2.63
C ARG A 81 3.01 -11.52 2.20
N CYS A 82 1.73 -11.46 2.52
CA CYS A 82 0.85 -10.35 2.17
C CYS A 82 1.42 -9.00 2.62
N TYR A 83 1.54 -8.03 1.71
CA TYR A 83 2.05 -6.68 1.97
C TYR A 83 1.05 -5.74 2.64
N LEU A 84 -0.13 -6.22 3.01
CA LEU A 84 -1.16 -5.41 3.67
C LEU A 84 -1.49 -4.12 2.88
N CYS A 85 -1.73 -4.23 1.58
CA CYS A 85 -1.93 -3.06 0.70
C CYS A 85 -3.13 -2.17 1.07
N HIS A 86 -4.07 -2.68 1.86
CA HIS A 86 -5.20 -1.93 2.41
C HIS A 86 -4.89 -1.24 3.75
N TYR A 87 -3.66 -1.37 4.24
CA TYR A 87 -3.15 -0.63 5.38
C TYR A 87 -2.07 0.36 4.91
N GLN A 88 -2.00 1.48 5.58
CA GLN A 88 -0.93 2.46 5.38
C GLN A 88 -0.48 3.05 6.71
N TYR A 89 0.77 3.45 6.79
CA TYR A 89 1.26 4.24 7.90
C TYR A 89 1.12 5.71 7.58
N GLU A 90 0.62 6.45 8.54
CA GLU A 90 0.45 7.91 8.46
C GLU A 90 1.15 8.58 9.61
N ILE A 91 1.66 9.78 9.37
CA ILE A 91 2.30 10.62 10.36
C ILE A 91 1.33 11.74 10.71
N ASN A 92 1.02 11.86 12.00
CA ASN A 92 0.32 13.01 12.53
C ASN A 92 1.33 14.13 12.75
N ASP A 93 1.18 15.21 11.99
CA ASP A 93 2.12 16.33 11.99
C ASP A 93 2.10 17.10 13.33
N ASP A 94 0.96 17.14 14.03
CA ASP A 94 0.82 17.81 15.31
C ASP A 94 1.60 17.11 16.45
N LEU A 95 1.84 15.79 16.28
CA LEU A 95 2.59 14.98 17.24
C LEU A 95 4.03 14.74 16.81
N CYS A 96 4.36 15.03 15.56
CA CYS A 96 5.69 14.80 15.00
C CYS A 96 6.67 15.89 15.46
N VAL A 97 7.71 15.50 16.18
CA VAL A 97 8.77 16.42 16.65
C VAL A 97 9.98 16.45 15.73
N LEU A 98 9.89 15.84 14.54
CA LEU A 98 10.97 15.81 13.53
C LEU A 98 12.30 15.29 14.08
N CYS A 99 12.26 14.22 14.89
CA CYS A 99 13.44 13.61 15.51
C CYS A 99 14.23 12.69 14.56
N ASP A 100 13.73 12.45 13.35
CA ASP A 100 14.32 11.63 12.29
C ASP A 100 14.54 10.14 12.60
N GLU A 101 14.18 9.66 13.79
CA GLU A 101 14.31 8.25 14.17
C GLU A 101 13.64 7.29 13.15
N CYS A 102 12.50 7.69 12.60
CA CYS A 102 11.83 6.90 11.57
C CYS A 102 12.61 6.84 10.24
N LEU A 103 13.45 7.84 9.96
CA LEU A 103 14.32 7.85 8.78
C LEU A 103 15.49 6.88 8.94
N LEU A 104 15.99 6.70 10.17
CA LEU A 104 17.12 5.82 10.45
C LEU A 104 16.75 4.34 10.33
N VAL A 105 15.51 3.99 10.72
CA VAL A 105 15.05 2.58 10.73
C VAL A 105 14.33 2.15 9.46
N ARG A 106 14.15 3.05 8.50
CA ARG A 106 13.45 2.72 7.25
C ARG A 106 14.24 1.71 6.41
N PRO A 107 13.63 0.60 5.95
CA PRO A 107 14.33 -0.39 5.13
C PRO A 107 14.56 0.08 3.68
N VAL A 108 13.77 1.06 3.23
CA VAL A 108 13.85 1.64 1.89
C VAL A 108 13.95 3.16 2.03
N ASN A 109 15.02 3.76 1.54
CA ASN A 109 15.31 5.19 1.71
C ASN A 109 14.18 6.10 1.21
N GLU A 110 13.50 5.73 0.13
CA GLU A 110 12.44 6.53 -0.48
C GLU A 110 11.07 6.35 0.17
N CYS A 111 10.91 5.48 1.16
CA CYS A 111 9.59 5.23 1.74
C CYS A 111 9.13 6.31 2.72
N ILE A 112 10.07 7.06 3.33
CA ILE A 112 9.77 8.24 4.16
C ILE A 112 10.57 9.41 3.59
N LYS A 113 9.87 10.48 3.28
CA LYS A 113 10.41 11.65 2.58
C LYS A 113 10.17 12.92 3.39
N GLU A 114 11.14 13.82 3.34
CA GLU A 114 10.95 15.18 3.80
C GLU A 114 10.23 15.99 2.72
N VAL A 115 9.19 16.68 3.12
CA VAL A 115 8.35 17.47 2.22
C VAL A 115 8.09 18.85 2.81
N SER A 116 8.03 19.87 1.98
CA SER A 116 7.71 21.24 2.42
C SER A 116 6.20 21.45 2.57
N SER A 117 5.40 20.68 1.85
CA SER A 117 3.96 20.71 1.99
C SER A 117 3.33 19.39 1.49
N LYS A 118 2.18 19.07 2.05
CA LYS A 118 1.30 18.01 1.56
C LYS A 118 -0.12 18.57 1.42
N SER A 119 -0.81 18.20 0.38
CA SER A 119 -2.21 18.53 0.17
C SER A 119 -2.96 17.30 -0.32
N ILE A 120 -4.20 17.19 0.07
CA ILE A 120 -5.11 16.13 -0.37
C ILE A 120 -6.16 16.81 -1.24
N SER A 121 -6.28 16.38 -2.49
CA SER A 121 -7.33 16.85 -3.40
C SER A 121 -8.65 16.14 -3.09
N ASP A 122 -9.76 16.68 -3.59
CA ASP A 122 -11.12 16.17 -3.35
C ASP A 122 -11.30 14.72 -3.82
N ASP A 123 -10.49 14.27 -4.79
CA ASP A 123 -10.45 12.89 -5.28
C ASP A 123 -9.58 11.95 -4.41
N GLY A 124 -9.09 12.44 -3.26
CA GLY A 124 -8.26 11.68 -2.33
C GLY A 124 -6.80 11.50 -2.76
N ARG A 125 -6.35 12.17 -3.81
CA ARG A 125 -4.94 12.13 -4.22
C ARG A 125 -4.11 13.02 -3.31
N VAL A 126 -2.98 12.48 -2.86
CA VAL A 126 -2.00 13.23 -2.09
C VAL A 126 -0.97 13.84 -3.03
N SER A 127 -0.87 15.16 -3.02
CA SER A 127 0.19 15.92 -3.68
C SER A 127 1.21 16.37 -2.66
N ILE A 128 2.48 16.12 -2.94
CA ILE A 128 3.61 16.49 -2.07
C ILE A 128 4.57 17.39 -2.82
N LYS A 129 5.11 18.39 -2.12
CA LYS A 129 6.22 19.20 -2.59
C LYS A 129 7.47 18.79 -1.83
N ARG A 130 8.41 18.13 -2.51
CA ARG A 130 9.66 17.69 -1.92
C ARG A 130 10.56 18.88 -1.59
N ILE A 131 11.37 18.72 -0.56
CA ILE A 131 12.49 19.62 -0.28
C ILE A 131 13.64 19.18 -1.20
N GLU A 132 14.19 20.13 -1.98
CA GLU A 132 15.34 19.84 -2.84
C GLU A 132 16.58 19.62 -1.98
N PRO A 133 17.41 18.59 -2.27
CA PRO A 133 18.66 18.35 -1.56
C PRO A 133 19.56 19.60 -1.63
N GLY A 134 20.04 20.06 -0.49
CA GLY A 134 20.93 21.23 -0.38
C GLY A 134 20.24 22.58 -0.22
N LYS A 135 18.93 22.65 -0.30
CA LYS A 135 18.15 23.82 0.12
C LYS A 135 17.53 23.53 1.49
N SER A 136 18.30 23.71 2.55
CA SER A 136 17.75 23.82 3.89
C SER A 136 16.91 25.08 3.95
N HIS A 137 15.61 24.95 3.82
CA HIS A 137 14.72 26.04 4.22
C HIS A 137 14.81 26.11 5.74
N GLY A 138 15.36 27.23 6.24
CA GLY A 138 15.69 27.50 7.63
C GLY A 138 14.81 26.76 8.64
N ILE A 139 15.43 26.24 9.55
CA ILE A 139 15.17 25.52 10.82
C ILE A 139 13.78 24.88 11.09
N TYR A 140 12.66 25.21 10.43
CA TYR A 140 11.34 24.84 10.97
C TYR A 140 10.20 24.50 10.00
N HIS A 141 10.41 24.13 8.76
CA HIS A 141 9.28 23.92 7.83
C HIS A 141 9.32 22.63 7.00
N GLY A 142 9.82 21.56 7.58
CA GLY A 142 9.72 20.25 6.96
C GLY A 142 8.59 19.43 7.58
N LEU A 143 7.89 18.66 6.76
CA LEU A 143 6.97 17.62 7.16
C LEU A 143 7.56 16.27 6.73
N LEU A 144 7.22 15.21 7.42
CA LEU A 144 7.55 13.87 6.98
C LEU A 144 6.34 13.22 6.31
N TYR A 145 6.58 12.54 5.19
CA TYR A 145 5.55 11.84 4.45
C TYR A 145 5.96 10.40 4.19
N ILE A 146 5.09 9.44 4.54
CA ILE A 146 5.27 8.03 4.23
C ILE A 146 4.59 7.75 2.90
N ASP A 147 5.38 7.36 1.89
CA ASP A 147 4.86 7.02 0.56
C ASP A 147 4.24 5.61 0.57
N PRO A 148 2.91 5.48 0.46
CA PRO A 148 2.24 4.18 0.53
C PRO A 148 2.58 3.25 -0.64
N LYS A 149 3.12 3.79 -1.75
CA LYS A 149 3.56 3.01 -2.91
C LYS A 149 4.92 2.34 -2.70
N VAL A 150 5.76 2.94 -1.85
CA VAL A 150 7.13 2.46 -1.57
C VAL A 150 7.20 1.76 -0.22
N CYS A 151 6.34 2.16 0.72
CA CYS A 151 6.30 1.60 2.07
C CYS A 151 5.97 0.10 2.05
N VAL A 152 6.86 -0.72 2.61
CA VAL A 152 6.69 -2.18 2.74
C VAL A 152 5.88 -2.58 3.98
N ARG A 153 5.43 -1.61 4.77
CA ARG A 153 4.57 -1.78 5.95
C ARG A 153 5.18 -2.65 7.05
N CYS A 154 6.49 -2.59 7.22
CA CYS A 154 7.22 -3.34 8.26
C CYS A 154 6.89 -2.86 9.69
N GLY A 155 6.52 -1.59 9.87
CA GLY A 155 6.17 -1.01 11.17
C GLY A 155 7.33 -0.53 12.01
N GLU A 156 8.58 -0.63 11.54
CA GLU A 156 9.75 -0.19 12.30
C GLU A 156 9.71 1.31 12.63
N CYS A 157 9.25 2.14 11.69
CA CYS A 157 9.08 3.57 11.92
C CYS A 157 8.07 3.87 13.05
N LYS A 158 6.99 3.09 13.16
CA LYS A 158 6.02 3.23 14.25
C LYS A 158 6.63 2.88 15.60
N LYS A 159 7.47 1.83 15.66
CA LYS A 159 8.14 1.41 16.89
C LYS A 159 9.19 2.43 17.35
N ALA A 160 9.93 3.01 16.39
CA ALA A 160 10.97 3.98 16.66
C ALA A 160 10.42 5.36 17.03
N CYS A 161 9.15 5.66 16.74
CA CYS A 161 8.57 6.98 16.98
C CYS A 161 8.35 7.23 18.48
N PRO A 162 9.08 8.16 19.13
CA PRO A 162 8.98 8.39 20.57
C PRO A 162 7.67 9.06 20.99
N THR A 163 7.05 9.83 20.10
CA THR A 163 5.81 10.55 20.36
C THR A 163 4.55 9.78 19.97
N GLY A 164 4.70 8.60 19.31
CA GLY A 164 3.58 7.85 18.79
C GLY A 164 2.84 8.56 17.65
N ALA A 165 3.49 9.51 16.97
CA ALA A 165 2.94 10.24 15.84
C ALA A 165 2.59 9.33 14.66
N ILE A 166 3.23 8.16 14.54
CA ILE A 166 3.04 7.24 13.42
C ILE A 166 1.98 6.21 13.77
N LYS A 167 0.89 6.21 13.02
CA LYS A 167 -0.23 5.27 13.20
C LYS A 167 -0.45 4.42 11.96
N LEU A 168 -0.89 3.19 12.18
CA LEU A 168 -1.35 2.31 11.11
C LEU A 168 -2.82 2.62 10.85
N THR A 169 -3.14 2.88 9.61
CA THR A 169 -4.49 3.19 9.15
C THR A 169 -4.95 2.11 8.19
N LYS A 170 -6.18 1.64 8.35
CA LYS A 170 -6.82 0.70 7.43
C LYS A 170 -7.80 1.46 6.54
N VAL A 171 -7.65 1.30 5.24
CA VAL A 171 -8.56 1.87 4.24
C VAL A 171 -9.41 0.76 3.66
N THR A 172 -10.72 0.84 3.86
CA THR A 172 -11.69 -0.12 3.32
C THR A 172 -12.63 0.61 2.37
N LYS A 173 -12.72 0.09 1.15
CA LYS A 173 -13.71 0.56 0.18
C LYS A 173 -15.08 -0.01 0.54
N VAL A 174 -16.04 0.86 0.76
CA VAL A 174 -17.44 0.48 1.05
C VAL A 174 -18.29 0.90 -0.13
N ASN A 175 -19.22 0.05 -0.55
CA ASN A 175 -20.21 0.51 -1.52
C ASN A 175 -21.11 1.50 -0.78
N ALA A 176 -21.26 2.71 -1.33
CA ALA A 176 -22.28 3.62 -0.82
C ALA A 176 -23.62 2.88 -0.95
N SER A 177 -24.26 2.66 0.19
CA SER A 177 -25.61 2.10 0.21
C SER A 177 -26.52 3.06 -0.55
N ALA A 178 -27.20 2.52 -1.56
CA ALA A 178 -28.21 3.23 -2.31
C ALA A 178 -29.37 3.65 -1.41
#